data_754fb85b393944a96f0ff0fe6e14c23c
#
_entry.id   754fb85b393944a96f0ff0fe6e14c23c
#
_cell.length_a   1.000
_cell.length_b   1.000
_cell.length_c   1.000
_cell.angle_alpha   90.00
_cell.angle_beta   90.00
_cell.angle_gamma   90.00
#
_symmetry.space_group_name_H-M   'P 1'
#
loop_
_entity.id
_entity.type
_entity.pdbx_description
1 polymer ?
#
loop_
_entity_poly.entity_id
_entity_poly.type
_entity_poly.pdbx_seq_one_letter_code
_entity_poly.pdbx_strand_id
1 'polypeptide(L)'
;MFRLSKVIFIILLIGGLIMLTSCREEKTVKKSAFEYNNLIGHGVNMGNALEAPVEGSWGVFIDDEYFKIIKQRGFNSVRIPIRWSAHISDDYTIDKNFMERVVHVVDKALENGLVTIINTHHFEELYQDPDKYGPVLVKIWEQIAEKFKNYPDTLFFEIYNEPAQQLTPDKWNKIYPEALKVIRKINPKRIVIIDVPNWAHYSAVKDLKLPDDENIIVSFHYYEPFNFTHQGAEWVTPQLPVGVKWEGKDWEVEQIKNHFKYVSDWAKKNNVPIFLGEFGAYSKADMDSRVKWTETVRKTAEEFGFSLAYWEFCAGFGIYDRTSGTWVEPLATAALGK
;
A
#
# COMPACT_ATOMS: atom_id res chain seq x y z
N MET A 1 70.62 -38.09 62.88
CA MET A 1 69.90 -36.83 63.04
C MET A 1 69.40 -36.37 61.62
N PHE A 2 68.20 -36.87 61.20
CA PHE A 2 67.71 -36.60 59.87
C PHE A 2 66.44 -35.80 59.96
N ARG A 3 66.42 -34.60 59.35
CA ARG A 3 65.25 -33.76 59.28
C ARG A 3 64.43 -34.14 58.02
N LEU A 4 63.18 -34.57 58.22
CA LEU A 4 62.21 -34.72 57.14
C LEU A 4 61.67 -33.36 56.69
N SER A 5 61.86 -33.12 55.38
CA SER A 5 61.25 -32.00 54.65
C SER A 5 59.82 -32.39 54.18
N LYS A 6 58.78 -31.67 54.62
CA LYS A 6 57.43 -31.86 54.14
C LYS A 6 57.29 -31.10 52.82
N VAL A 7 57.01 -31.79 51.71
CA VAL A 7 56.60 -31.18 50.48
C VAL A 7 55.06 -31.06 50.50
N ILE A 8 54.57 -29.83 50.39
CA ILE A 8 53.13 -29.53 50.30
C ILE A 8 52.82 -29.46 48.80
N PHE A 9 51.95 -30.38 48.33
CA PHE A 9 51.38 -30.32 46.98
C PHE A 9 50.13 -29.41 46.98
N ILE A 10 50.23 -28.28 46.32
CA ILE A 10 49.07 -27.38 46.05
C ILE A 10 48.43 -27.85 44.77
N ILE A 11 47.22 -28.44 44.85
CA ILE A 11 46.38 -28.78 43.71
C ILE A 11 45.59 -27.52 43.36
N LEU A 12 45.93 -26.87 42.29
CA LEU A 12 45.15 -25.81 41.68
C LEU A 12 43.96 -26.45 40.92
N LEU A 13 42.77 -26.33 41.50
CA LEU A 13 41.49 -26.62 40.81
C LEU A 13 41.16 -25.44 39.92
N ILE A 14 41.41 -25.58 38.60
CA ILE A 14 40.91 -24.65 37.60
C ILE A 14 39.44 -25.04 37.37
N GLY A 15 38.55 -24.34 38.05
CA GLY A 15 37.09 -24.40 37.79
C GLY A 15 36.78 -23.67 36.49
N GLY A 16 36.65 -24.42 35.39
CA GLY A 16 36.14 -23.89 34.14
C GLY A 16 34.64 -23.54 34.28
N LEU A 17 34.33 -22.25 34.40
CA LEU A 17 32.97 -21.73 34.37
C LEU A 17 32.49 -21.79 32.90
N ILE A 18 31.80 -22.86 32.52
CA ILE A 18 31.10 -22.93 31.24
C ILE A 18 29.90 -22.02 31.35
N MET A 19 30.05 -20.79 30.82
CA MET A 19 28.87 -19.93 30.55
C MET A 19 28.04 -20.58 29.44
N LEU A 20 26.99 -21.30 29.83
CA LEU A 20 25.91 -21.64 28.94
C LEU A 20 25.17 -20.35 28.56
N THR A 21 25.59 -19.70 27.46
CA THR A 21 24.78 -18.69 26.81
C THR A 21 23.57 -19.40 26.23
N SER A 22 22.48 -19.42 27.01
CA SER A 22 21.17 -19.78 26.52
C SER A 22 20.80 -18.74 25.45
N CYS A 23 20.99 -19.08 24.18
CA CYS A 23 20.29 -18.40 23.10
C CYS A 23 18.79 -18.65 23.35
N ARG A 24 18.15 -17.72 24.05
CA ARG A 24 16.71 -17.61 24.02
C ARG A 24 16.39 -17.21 22.57
N GLU A 25 15.92 -18.14 21.77
CA GLU A 25 15.20 -17.80 20.56
C GLU A 25 14.05 -16.90 21.01
N GLU A 26 14.15 -15.61 20.76
CA GLU A 26 13.00 -14.71 20.84
C GLU A 26 11.98 -15.29 19.84
N LYS A 27 10.95 -15.93 20.35
CA LYS A 27 9.77 -16.25 19.57
C LYS A 27 9.24 -14.92 19.06
N THR A 28 9.58 -14.57 17.82
CA THR A 28 8.97 -13.43 17.15
C THR A 28 7.47 -13.67 17.16
N VAL A 29 6.76 -12.91 17.98
CA VAL A 29 5.30 -12.95 18.03
C VAL A 29 4.82 -12.55 16.64
N LYS A 30 4.09 -13.45 15.97
CA LYS A 30 3.53 -13.18 14.65
C LYS A 30 2.57 -12.00 14.78
N LYS A 31 2.84 -10.90 14.05
CA LYS A 31 1.91 -9.77 13.97
C LYS A 31 0.63 -10.19 13.23
N SER A 32 -0.49 -9.71 13.68
CA SER A 32 -1.79 -9.84 13.01
C SER A 32 -1.88 -8.87 11.81
N ALA A 33 -2.84 -9.09 10.90
CA ALA A 33 -3.11 -8.16 9.81
C ALA A 33 -3.47 -6.76 10.33
N PHE A 34 -4.11 -6.63 11.50
CA PHE A 34 -4.40 -5.35 12.14
C PHE A 34 -3.11 -4.61 12.56
N GLU A 35 -2.14 -5.33 13.14
CA GLU A 35 -0.86 -4.72 13.51
C GLU A 35 -0.06 -4.31 12.28
N TYR A 36 -0.10 -5.09 11.19
CA TYR A 36 0.51 -4.71 9.91
C TYR A 36 -0.20 -3.51 9.28
N ASN A 37 -1.53 -3.46 9.34
CA ASN A 37 -2.30 -2.30 8.87
C ASN A 37 -1.91 -1.01 9.63
N ASN A 38 -1.71 -1.11 10.93
CA ASN A 38 -1.23 0.03 11.74
C ASN A 38 0.17 0.50 11.32
N LEU A 39 1.03 -0.38 10.78
CA LEU A 39 2.34 0.03 10.26
C LEU A 39 2.24 0.84 8.96
N ILE A 40 1.20 0.63 8.14
CA ILE A 40 0.93 1.48 6.98
C ILE A 40 0.77 2.93 7.42
N GLY A 41 0.01 3.14 8.50
CA GLY A 41 -0.23 4.46 9.11
C GLY A 41 -0.69 5.49 8.08
N HIS A 42 0.06 6.57 7.93
CA HIS A 42 -0.12 7.57 6.89
C HIS A 42 0.87 7.33 5.76
N GLY A 43 0.36 6.98 4.61
CA GLY A 43 1.11 6.74 3.38
C GLY A 43 0.89 7.79 2.31
N VAL A 44 1.66 7.66 1.24
CA VAL A 44 1.50 8.42 0.00
C VAL A 44 1.71 7.52 -1.20
N ASN A 45 0.92 7.73 -2.25
CA ASN A 45 1.05 7.03 -3.52
C ASN A 45 2.16 7.64 -4.37
N MET A 46 3.00 6.80 -5.00
CA MET A 46 4.01 7.20 -5.98
C MET A 46 3.39 7.18 -7.39
N GLY A 47 2.28 7.90 -7.55
CA GLY A 47 1.48 7.89 -8.76
C GLY A 47 2.10 8.61 -9.96
N ASN A 48 1.56 8.34 -11.15
CA ASN A 48 1.98 8.87 -12.46
C ASN A 48 3.39 8.44 -12.88
N ALA A 49 3.91 7.35 -12.33
CA ALA A 49 5.27 6.86 -12.58
C ALA A 49 5.29 5.46 -13.21
N LEU A 50 5.35 4.39 -12.39
CA LEU A 50 5.46 3.01 -12.89
C LEU A 50 4.14 2.41 -13.36
N GLU A 51 3.00 3.04 -13.09
CA GLU A 51 1.70 2.67 -13.66
C GLU A 51 1.44 3.31 -15.03
N ALA A 52 2.28 4.24 -15.46
CA ALA A 52 2.30 4.70 -16.85
C ALA A 52 2.77 3.57 -17.79
N PRO A 53 2.43 3.61 -19.09
CA PRO A 53 2.91 2.62 -20.06
C PRO A 53 4.44 2.51 -20.12
N VAL A 54 5.12 3.63 -19.92
CA VAL A 54 6.58 3.75 -19.74
C VAL A 54 6.81 4.76 -18.64
N GLU A 55 7.68 4.47 -17.69
CA GLU A 55 8.04 5.42 -16.62
C GLU A 55 8.47 6.77 -17.21
N GLY A 56 7.92 7.85 -16.67
CA GLY A 56 8.16 9.20 -17.17
C GLY A 56 7.20 9.67 -18.27
N SER A 57 6.46 8.79 -18.95
CA SER A 57 5.53 9.19 -20.03
C SER A 57 4.35 10.04 -19.53
N TRP A 58 4.00 9.93 -18.24
CA TRP A 58 3.03 10.79 -17.55
C TRP A 58 3.70 11.87 -16.70
N GLY A 59 4.97 12.15 -16.99
CA GLY A 59 5.73 13.25 -16.41
C GLY A 59 6.42 12.95 -15.09
N VAL A 60 6.23 11.79 -14.46
CA VAL A 60 6.93 11.41 -13.22
C VAL A 60 7.93 10.29 -13.48
N PHE A 61 9.16 10.51 -13.05
CA PHE A 61 10.20 9.51 -12.90
C PHE A 61 10.54 9.41 -11.41
N ILE A 62 10.57 8.21 -10.83
CA ILE A 62 10.84 8.05 -9.41
C ILE A 62 12.32 8.26 -9.13
N ASP A 63 12.63 9.33 -8.39
CA ASP A 63 13.96 9.62 -7.86
C ASP A 63 14.15 8.93 -6.50
N ASP A 64 15.33 8.35 -6.26
CA ASP A 64 15.67 7.68 -5.00
C ASP A 64 15.53 8.62 -3.78
N GLU A 65 15.83 9.91 -3.93
CA GLU A 65 15.71 10.90 -2.86
C GLU A 65 14.26 11.13 -2.40
N TYR A 66 13.27 10.80 -3.23
CA TYR A 66 11.87 10.97 -2.84
C TYR A 66 11.49 10.15 -1.60
N PHE A 67 12.01 8.94 -1.47
CA PHE A 67 11.72 8.09 -0.30
C PHE A 67 12.27 8.68 1.00
N LYS A 68 13.45 9.29 0.93
CA LYS A 68 14.05 10.00 2.06
C LYS A 68 13.23 11.25 2.42
N ILE A 69 12.84 12.06 1.42
CA ILE A 69 12.00 13.25 1.60
C ILE A 69 10.65 12.86 2.24
N ILE A 70 9.99 11.81 1.73
CA ILE A 70 8.73 11.28 2.25
C ILE A 70 8.90 10.82 3.71
N LYS A 71 9.95 10.06 4.00
CA LYS A 71 10.23 9.60 5.37
C LYS A 71 10.51 10.72 6.33
N GLN A 72 11.32 11.69 5.92
CA GLN A 72 11.67 12.87 6.75
C GLN A 72 10.46 13.75 7.05
N ARG A 73 9.48 13.82 6.13
CA ARG A 73 8.22 14.51 6.37
C ARG A 73 7.37 13.81 7.45
N GLY A 74 7.58 12.53 7.65
CA GLY A 74 6.91 11.74 8.68
C GLY A 74 5.88 10.74 8.17
N PHE A 75 5.83 10.47 6.86
CA PHE A 75 5.04 9.37 6.31
C PHE A 75 5.58 8.01 6.76
N ASN A 76 4.68 7.05 6.92
CA ASN A 76 5.01 5.70 7.37
C ASN A 76 5.19 4.73 6.20
N SER A 77 4.50 4.96 5.09
CA SER A 77 4.44 4.04 3.97
C SER A 77 4.40 4.74 2.61
N VAL A 78 4.72 3.98 1.59
CA VAL A 78 4.48 4.33 0.18
C VAL A 78 3.72 3.22 -0.50
N ARG A 79 2.72 3.58 -1.32
CA ARG A 79 2.08 2.68 -2.27
C ARG A 79 2.64 3.00 -3.65
N ILE A 80 3.14 1.99 -4.35
CA ILE A 80 3.81 2.11 -5.65
C ILE A 80 2.92 1.43 -6.69
N PRO A 81 2.12 2.21 -7.43
CA PRO A 81 1.34 1.71 -8.56
C PRO A 81 2.25 1.18 -9.66
N ILE A 82 1.97 -0.03 -10.20
CA ILE A 82 2.83 -0.66 -11.21
C ILE A 82 1.99 -1.30 -12.32
N ARG A 83 2.26 -0.90 -13.56
CA ARG A 83 1.58 -1.43 -14.76
C ARG A 83 2.36 -2.59 -15.36
N TRP A 84 2.33 -3.74 -14.72
CA TRP A 84 3.01 -4.94 -15.21
C TRP A 84 2.55 -5.36 -16.60
N SER A 85 1.27 -5.18 -16.93
CA SER A 85 0.68 -5.54 -18.21
C SER A 85 1.32 -4.87 -19.42
N ALA A 86 1.89 -3.69 -19.24
CA ALA A 86 2.63 -2.99 -20.31
C ALA A 86 4.05 -3.54 -20.53
N HIS A 87 4.52 -4.43 -19.65
CA HIS A 87 5.88 -4.93 -19.62
C HIS A 87 5.94 -6.47 -19.58
N ILE A 88 5.02 -7.14 -20.25
CA ILE A 88 5.00 -8.59 -20.42
C ILE A 88 5.16 -8.95 -21.88
N SER A 89 5.83 -10.08 -22.16
CA SER A 89 5.93 -10.68 -23.48
C SER A 89 4.66 -11.46 -23.85
N ASP A 90 4.60 -11.99 -25.09
CA ASP A 90 3.47 -12.77 -25.57
C ASP A 90 3.18 -14.03 -24.73
N ASP A 91 4.20 -14.59 -24.08
CA ASP A 91 4.07 -15.70 -23.14
C ASP A 91 3.79 -15.24 -21.69
N TYR A 92 3.51 -13.94 -21.50
CA TYR A 92 3.23 -13.29 -20.21
C TYR A 92 4.40 -13.30 -19.23
N THR A 93 5.64 -13.38 -19.70
CA THR A 93 6.83 -13.21 -18.88
C THR A 93 7.10 -11.72 -18.70
N ILE A 94 7.32 -11.29 -17.45
CA ILE A 94 7.64 -9.89 -17.12
C ILE A 94 9.03 -9.56 -17.67
N ASP A 95 9.16 -8.41 -18.34
CA ASP A 95 10.43 -7.89 -18.82
C ASP A 95 11.43 -7.78 -17.67
N LYS A 96 12.64 -8.30 -17.89
CA LYS A 96 13.68 -8.39 -16.87
C LYS A 96 14.13 -6.99 -16.41
N ASN A 97 14.31 -6.04 -17.34
CA ASN A 97 14.80 -4.71 -17.00
C ASN A 97 13.73 -3.93 -16.21
N PHE A 98 12.46 -4.11 -16.58
CA PHE A 98 11.36 -3.52 -15.82
C PHE A 98 11.27 -4.12 -14.40
N MET A 99 11.37 -5.44 -14.27
CA MET A 99 11.43 -6.09 -12.94
C MET A 99 12.59 -5.56 -12.11
N GLU A 100 13.78 -5.40 -12.69
CA GLU A 100 14.95 -4.84 -12.00
C GLU A 100 14.72 -3.38 -11.59
N ARG A 101 14.04 -2.58 -12.41
CA ARG A 101 13.65 -1.20 -12.05
C ARG A 101 12.69 -1.19 -10.86
N VAL A 102 11.67 -2.03 -10.87
CA VAL A 102 10.73 -2.15 -9.75
C VAL A 102 11.45 -2.58 -8.47
N VAL A 103 12.34 -3.56 -8.57
CA VAL A 103 13.18 -4.01 -7.45
C VAL A 103 13.98 -2.85 -6.86
N HIS A 104 14.65 -2.07 -7.70
CA HIS A 104 15.41 -0.91 -7.25
C HIS A 104 14.53 0.09 -6.48
N VAL A 105 13.34 0.40 -7.01
CA VAL A 105 12.40 1.33 -6.35
C VAL A 105 11.91 0.80 -5.01
N VAL A 106 11.57 -0.50 -4.94
CA VAL A 106 11.17 -1.17 -3.70
C VAL A 106 12.29 -1.18 -2.67
N ASP A 107 13.52 -1.50 -3.10
CA ASP A 107 14.69 -1.50 -2.22
C ASP A 107 14.91 -0.11 -1.62
N LYS A 108 14.84 0.95 -2.41
CA LYS A 108 14.99 2.33 -1.94
C LYS A 108 13.91 2.76 -0.95
N ALA A 109 12.67 2.34 -1.15
CA ALA A 109 11.61 2.60 -0.19
C ALA A 109 11.87 1.89 1.16
N LEU A 110 12.22 0.60 1.10
CA LEU A 110 12.51 -0.21 2.29
C LEU A 110 13.79 0.26 3.03
N GLU A 111 14.85 0.63 2.31
CA GLU A 111 16.09 1.19 2.88
C GLU A 111 15.83 2.46 3.69
N ASN A 112 14.83 3.26 3.28
CA ASN A 112 14.39 4.43 4.02
C ASN A 112 13.42 4.12 5.16
N GLY A 113 13.15 2.84 5.45
CA GLY A 113 12.27 2.41 6.55
C GLY A 113 10.80 2.74 6.31
N LEU A 114 10.36 2.75 5.06
CA LEU A 114 8.96 2.88 4.66
C LEU A 114 8.33 1.50 4.51
N VAL A 115 7.13 1.30 5.04
CA VAL A 115 6.29 0.17 4.63
C VAL A 115 5.97 0.36 3.15
N THR A 116 6.20 -0.65 2.35
CA THR A 116 6.10 -0.54 0.89
C THR A 116 4.98 -1.43 0.38
N ILE A 117 4.05 -0.87 -0.39
CA ILE A 117 2.95 -1.60 -1.02
C ILE A 117 3.18 -1.57 -2.52
N ILE A 118 3.20 -2.73 -3.17
CA ILE A 118 3.24 -2.86 -4.63
C ILE A 118 1.98 -3.54 -5.13
N ASN A 119 1.49 -3.12 -6.29
CA ASN A 119 0.26 -3.65 -6.85
C ASN A 119 0.37 -4.01 -8.34
N THR A 120 -0.71 -4.54 -8.91
CA THR A 120 -0.99 -4.52 -10.34
C THR A 120 -1.95 -3.37 -10.62
N HIS A 121 -1.49 -2.36 -11.36
CA HIS A 121 -2.27 -1.16 -11.70
C HIS A 121 -2.50 -1.10 -13.22
N HIS A 122 -3.61 -0.50 -13.66
CA HIS A 122 -3.92 -0.28 -15.08
C HIS A 122 -3.68 -1.50 -16.00
N PHE A 123 -4.49 -2.54 -15.80
CA PHE A 123 -4.54 -3.69 -16.70
C PHE A 123 -5.87 -3.65 -17.48
N GLU A 124 -5.93 -2.80 -18.50
CA GLU A 124 -7.16 -2.50 -19.25
C GLU A 124 -7.78 -3.74 -19.91
N GLU A 125 -6.96 -4.66 -20.37
CA GLU A 125 -7.43 -5.90 -20.98
C GLU A 125 -8.18 -6.78 -19.96
N LEU A 126 -7.79 -6.74 -18.68
CA LEU A 126 -8.50 -7.45 -17.61
C LEU A 126 -9.88 -6.84 -17.33
N TYR A 127 -10.02 -5.50 -17.44
CA TYR A 127 -11.32 -4.86 -17.35
C TYR A 127 -12.26 -5.27 -18.49
N GLN A 128 -11.74 -5.49 -19.70
CA GLN A 128 -12.52 -5.78 -20.91
C GLN A 128 -12.86 -7.27 -21.05
N ASP A 129 -11.92 -8.14 -20.73
CA ASP A 129 -12.09 -9.61 -20.85
C ASP A 129 -11.46 -10.33 -19.64
N PRO A 130 -12.16 -10.31 -18.48
CA PRO A 130 -11.67 -10.95 -17.25
C PRO A 130 -11.47 -12.46 -17.37
N ASP A 131 -12.26 -13.13 -18.22
CA ASP A 131 -12.18 -14.59 -18.38
C ASP A 131 -10.88 -14.99 -19.10
N LYS A 132 -10.42 -14.19 -20.05
CA LYS A 132 -9.15 -14.37 -20.75
C LYS A 132 -7.95 -13.93 -19.92
N TYR A 133 -8.02 -12.75 -19.28
CA TYR A 133 -6.87 -12.12 -18.63
C TYR A 133 -6.77 -12.37 -17.13
N GLY A 134 -7.78 -12.98 -16.50
CA GLY A 134 -7.69 -13.45 -15.13
C GLY A 134 -6.51 -14.42 -14.90
N PRO A 135 -6.35 -15.47 -15.74
CA PRO A 135 -5.16 -16.34 -15.68
C PRO A 135 -3.84 -15.60 -15.90
N VAL A 136 -3.84 -14.51 -16.69
CA VAL A 136 -2.63 -13.68 -16.89
C VAL A 136 -2.26 -12.93 -15.60
N LEU A 137 -3.25 -12.36 -14.90
CA LEU A 137 -3.02 -11.74 -13.60
C LEU A 137 -2.39 -12.74 -12.61
N VAL A 138 -2.88 -13.97 -12.57
CA VAL A 138 -2.33 -15.05 -11.74
C VAL A 138 -0.86 -15.32 -12.09
N LYS A 139 -0.54 -15.38 -13.39
CA LYS A 139 0.84 -15.62 -13.86
C LYS A 139 1.78 -14.46 -13.57
N ILE A 140 1.29 -13.23 -13.62
CA ILE A 140 2.04 -12.02 -13.19
C ILE A 140 2.37 -12.14 -11.69
N TRP A 141 1.38 -12.47 -10.84
CA TRP A 141 1.58 -12.60 -9.41
C TRP A 141 2.50 -13.77 -9.01
N GLU A 142 2.51 -14.88 -9.76
CA GLU A 142 3.47 -15.96 -9.53
C GLU A 142 4.93 -15.45 -9.67
N GLN A 143 5.21 -14.64 -10.71
CA GLN A 143 6.53 -14.06 -10.96
C GLN A 143 6.91 -13.01 -9.89
N ILE A 144 5.97 -12.13 -9.53
CA ILE A 144 6.17 -11.13 -8.47
C ILE A 144 6.44 -11.83 -7.12
N ALA A 145 5.62 -12.80 -6.75
CA ALA A 145 5.74 -13.55 -5.51
C ALA A 145 7.11 -14.28 -5.41
N GLU A 146 7.57 -14.88 -6.50
CA GLU A 146 8.89 -15.54 -6.55
C GLU A 146 10.03 -14.52 -6.43
N LYS A 147 9.95 -13.38 -7.12
CA LYS A 147 10.98 -12.34 -7.07
C LYS A 147 11.13 -11.76 -5.67
N PHE A 148 10.04 -11.53 -4.96
CA PHE A 148 10.02 -10.87 -3.66
C PHE A 148 9.88 -11.83 -2.47
N LYS A 149 10.09 -13.14 -2.65
CA LYS A 149 9.87 -14.15 -1.60
C LYS A 149 10.70 -13.96 -0.35
N ASN A 150 11.93 -13.45 -0.49
CA ASN A 150 12.87 -13.24 0.62
C ASN A 150 12.85 -11.80 1.15
N TYR A 151 11.94 -10.97 0.69
CA TYR A 151 11.79 -9.58 1.14
C TYR A 151 11.17 -9.51 2.54
N PRO A 152 11.46 -8.44 3.30
CA PRO A 152 10.93 -8.28 4.64
C PRO A 152 9.39 -8.24 4.65
N ASP A 153 8.82 -8.47 5.81
CA ASP A 153 7.38 -8.49 6.03
C ASP A 153 6.72 -7.09 5.97
N THR A 154 7.55 -6.04 5.83
CA THR A 154 7.11 -4.65 5.55
C THR A 154 6.90 -4.35 4.07
N LEU A 155 7.14 -5.30 3.17
CA LEU A 155 6.68 -5.26 1.79
C LEU A 155 5.32 -5.95 1.70
N PHE A 156 4.27 -5.26 1.26
CA PHE A 156 2.92 -5.79 1.09
C PHE A 156 2.57 -5.90 -0.38
N PHE A 157 1.70 -6.85 -0.72
CA PHE A 157 1.20 -7.06 -2.06
C PHE A 157 -0.26 -6.64 -2.14
N GLU A 158 -0.63 -5.85 -3.14
CA GLU A 158 -2.01 -5.53 -3.45
C GLU A 158 -2.35 -6.13 -4.81
N ILE A 159 -3.31 -7.07 -4.83
CA ILE A 159 -3.50 -7.95 -5.99
C ILE A 159 -3.84 -7.16 -7.24
N TYR A 160 -4.77 -6.21 -7.15
CA TYR A 160 -5.22 -5.45 -8.30
C TYR A 160 -5.90 -4.15 -7.88
N ASN A 161 -5.52 -3.06 -8.53
CA ASN A 161 -6.13 -1.75 -8.32
C ASN A 161 -7.52 -1.67 -8.96
N GLU A 162 -8.54 -1.30 -8.18
CA GLU A 162 -9.85 -0.87 -8.64
C GLU A 162 -10.56 -1.82 -9.61
N PRO A 163 -10.87 -3.08 -9.24
CA PRO A 163 -11.60 -4.00 -10.10
C PRO A 163 -12.94 -3.39 -10.54
N ALA A 164 -13.19 -3.30 -11.86
CA ALA A 164 -14.37 -2.62 -12.38
C ALA A 164 -14.77 -3.09 -13.81
N GLN A 165 -15.78 -2.45 -14.37
CA GLN A 165 -16.30 -2.71 -15.73
C GLN A 165 -16.76 -4.16 -15.92
N GLN A 166 -16.19 -4.91 -16.91
CA GLN A 166 -16.50 -6.31 -17.12
C GLN A 166 -15.90 -7.22 -16.03
N LEU A 167 -14.92 -6.72 -15.27
CA LEU A 167 -14.44 -7.37 -14.06
C LEU A 167 -15.44 -7.12 -12.92
N THR A 168 -16.63 -7.69 -13.09
CA THR A 168 -17.74 -7.57 -12.15
C THR A 168 -17.39 -8.15 -10.78
N PRO A 169 -18.13 -7.82 -9.70
CA PRO A 169 -17.91 -8.40 -8.38
C PRO A 169 -17.86 -9.92 -8.37
N ASP A 170 -18.72 -10.59 -9.14
CA ASP A 170 -18.73 -12.04 -9.24
C ASP A 170 -17.49 -12.62 -9.93
N LYS A 171 -16.96 -11.92 -10.94
CA LYS A 171 -15.72 -12.32 -11.61
C LYS A 171 -14.51 -12.01 -10.73
N TRP A 172 -14.48 -10.85 -10.09
CA TRP A 172 -13.41 -10.50 -9.16
C TRP A 172 -13.29 -11.51 -8.01
N ASN A 173 -14.41 -11.88 -7.41
CA ASN A 173 -14.49 -12.90 -6.38
C ASN A 173 -14.06 -14.32 -6.82
N LYS A 174 -13.90 -14.56 -8.13
CA LYS A 174 -13.34 -15.82 -8.67
C LYS A 174 -11.85 -15.68 -9.00
N ILE A 175 -11.42 -14.52 -9.49
CA ILE A 175 -10.07 -14.30 -10.01
C ILE A 175 -9.07 -14.02 -8.89
N TYR A 176 -9.37 -13.10 -7.96
CA TYR A 176 -8.40 -12.74 -6.94
C TYR A 176 -7.99 -13.92 -6.03
N PRO A 177 -8.89 -14.87 -5.68
CA PRO A 177 -8.48 -16.02 -4.87
C PRO A 177 -7.44 -16.91 -5.56
N GLU A 178 -7.46 -17.01 -6.90
CA GLU A 178 -6.44 -17.77 -7.63
C GLU A 178 -5.08 -17.04 -7.60
N ALA A 179 -5.07 -15.72 -7.71
CA ALA A 179 -3.85 -14.92 -7.51
C ALA A 179 -3.35 -15.03 -6.06
N LEU A 180 -4.24 -14.94 -5.07
CA LEU A 180 -3.88 -15.13 -3.66
C LEU A 180 -3.27 -16.52 -3.42
N LYS A 181 -3.82 -17.56 -4.02
CA LYS A 181 -3.34 -18.94 -3.87
C LYS A 181 -1.89 -19.11 -4.35
N VAL A 182 -1.51 -18.53 -5.49
CA VAL A 182 -0.11 -18.60 -5.96
C VAL A 182 0.80 -17.76 -5.07
N ILE A 183 0.36 -16.61 -4.60
CA ILE A 183 1.09 -15.80 -3.62
C ILE A 183 1.32 -16.63 -2.35
N ARG A 184 0.31 -17.27 -1.79
CA ARG A 184 0.41 -18.07 -0.53
C ARG A 184 1.32 -19.27 -0.64
N LYS A 185 1.38 -19.91 -1.80
CA LYS A 185 2.29 -21.04 -2.06
C LYS A 185 3.77 -20.63 -1.88
N ILE A 186 4.10 -19.38 -2.26
CA ILE A 186 5.48 -18.87 -2.26
C ILE A 186 5.74 -18.00 -1.01
N ASN A 187 4.77 -17.17 -0.64
CA ASN A 187 4.82 -16.20 0.45
C ASN A 187 3.67 -16.46 1.46
N PRO A 188 3.73 -17.51 2.26
CA PRO A 188 2.59 -17.95 3.07
C PRO A 188 2.12 -16.94 4.13
N LYS A 189 2.99 -16.00 4.53
CA LYS A 189 2.71 -15.02 5.60
C LYS A 189 2.65 -13.57 5.11
N ARG A 190 2.88 -13.33 3.81
CA ARG A 190 2.87 -11.99 3.22
C ARG A 190 1.52 -11.31 3.42
N ILE A 191 1.51 -10.08 3.89
CA ILE A 191 0.28 -9.29 3.88
C ILE A 191 -0.15 -9.07 2.44
N VAL A 192 -1.41 -9.38 2.17
CA VAL A 192 -2.03 -9.17 0.87
C VAL A 192 -3.22 -8.23 1.03
N ILE A 193 -3.23 -7.18 0.22
CA ILE A 193 -4.31 -6.19 0.17
C ILE A 193 -5.23 -6.57 -0.99
N ILE A 194 -6.54 -6.51 -0.73
CA ILE A 194 -7.57 -6.82 -1.71
C ILE A 194 -8.49 -5.60 -1.84
N ASP A 195 -8.51 -5.01 -3.02
CA ASP A 195 -9.45 -3.93 -3.31
C ASP A 195 -10.87 -4.46 -3.45
N VAL A 196 -11.81 -3.69 -2.91
CA VAL A 196 -13.24 -3.95 -3.15
C VAL A 196 -13.57 -3.67 -4.63
N PRO A 197 -14.59 -4.36 -5.20
CA PRO A 197 -14.97 -4.13 -6.61
C PRO A 197 -15.55 -2.73 -6.85
N ASN A 198 -15.96 -2.46 -8.10
CA ASN A 198 -16.56 -1.21 -8.54
C ASN A 198 -15.66 0.01 -8.30
N TRP A 199 -14.44 0.02 -8.87
CA TRP A 199 -13.47 1.08 -8.72
C TRP A 199 -13.03 1.27 -7.26
N ALA A 200 -12.90 0.19 -6.52
CA ALA A 200 -12.62 0.21 -5.09
C ALA A 200 -13.57 1.13 -4.28
N HIS A 201 -14.79 1.33 -4.77
CA HIS A 201 -15.73 2.26 -4.17
C HIS A 201 -16.26 1.76 -2.82
N TYR A 202 -16.33 2.62 -1.81
CA TYR A 202 -16.70 2.28 -0.43
C TYR A 202 -18.01 1.47 -0.31
N SER A 203 -19.00 1.72 -1.18
CA SER A 203 -20.29 1.02 -1.11
C SER A 203 -20.22 -0.44 -1.54
N ALA A 204 -19.14 -0.85 -2.21
CA ALA A 204 -18.95 -2.20 -2.74
C ALA A 204 -18.28 -3.17 -1.75
N VAL A 205 -18.00 -2.74 -0.52
CA VAL A 205 -17.42 -3.63 0.51
C VAL A 205 -18.27 -4.88 0.73
N LYS A 206 -19.59 -4.77 0.65
CA LYS A 206 -20.54 -5.89 0.81
C LYS A 206 -20.47 -6.91 -0.33
N ASP A 207 -19.96 -6.50 -1.48
CA ASP A 207 -19.89 -7.34 -2.68
C ASP A 207 -18.58 -8.13 -2.75
N LEU A 208 -17.61 -7.85 -1.86
CA LEU A 208 -16.39 -8.61 -1.70
C LEU A 208 -16.64 -9.85 -0.82
N LYS A 209 -16.29 -11.03 -1.32
CA LYS A 209 -16.31 -12.30 -0.56
C LYS A 209 -14.91 -12.56 -0.05
N LEU A 210 -14.70 -12.47 1.27
CA LEU A 210 -13.39 -12.69 1.87
C LEU A 210 -12.99 -14.17 1.83
N PRO A 211 -11.71 -14.50 1.60
CA PRO A 211 -11.18 -15.83 1.75
C PRO A 211 -10.93 -16.14 3.24
N ASP A 212 -10.77 -17.41 3.57
CA ASP A 212 -10.30 -17.84 4.89
C ASP A 212 -8.77 -17.66 4.99
N ASP A 213 -8.36 -16.42 5.23
CA ASP A 213 -6.94 -16.02 5.29
C ASP A 213 -6.75 -14.88 6.31
N GLU A 214 -5.91 -15.10 7.30
CA GLU A 214 -5.66 -14.14 8.39
C GLU A 214 -4.68 -13.01 8.05
N ASN A 215 -4.00 -13.07 6.87
CA ASN A 215 -2.99 -12.09 6.47
C ASN A 215 -3.49 -11.18 5.34
N ILE A 216 -4.75 -10.73 5.48
CA ILE A 216 -5.43 -9.89 4.49
C ILE A 216 -5.77 -8.54 5.09
N ILE A 217 -5.63 -7.50 4.28
CA ILE A 217 -6.16 -6.16 4.49
C ILE A 217 -7.13 -5.87 3.33
N VAL A 218 -8.26 -5.24 3.60
CA VAL A 218 -9.19 -4.82 2.55
C VAL A 218 -8.98 -3.35 2.27
N SER A 219 -8.87 -3.00 0.99
CA SER A 219 -8.70 -1.64 0.53
C SER A 219 -9.95 -1.11 -0.14
N PHE A 220 -10.23 0.17 0.09
CA PHE A 220 -11.17 0.97 -0.68
C PHE A 220 -10.54 2.32 -1.02
N HIS A 221 -11.07 2.99 -2.05
CA HIS A 221 -10.68 4.34 -2.45
C HIS A 221 -11.82 5.31 -2.18
N TYR A 222 -11.48 6.57 -1.94
CA TYR A 222 -12.48 7.57 -1.62
C TYR A 222 -12.23 8.89 -2.35
N TYR A 223 -13.17 9.22 -3.25
CA TYR A 223 -13.12 10.43 -4.06
C TYR A 223 -14.44 11.19 -4.07
N GLU A 224 -15.35 10.87 -3.11
CA GLU A 224 -16.66 11.57 -3.05
C GLU A 224 -16.55 12.96 -2.36
N PRO A 225 -17.24 13.96 -2.92
CA PRO A 225 -18.02 13.91 -4.16
C PRO A 225 -17.11 13.99 -5.41
N PHE A 226 -17.27 13.05 -6.34
CA PHE A 226 -16.40 12.88 -7.49
C PHE A 226 -16.33 14.12 -8.40
N ASN A 227 -17.41 14.87 -8.52
CA ASN A 227 -17.47 16.13 -9.27
C ASN A 227 -16.61 17.24 -8.64
N PHE A 228 -16.26 17.15 -7.36
CA PHE A 228 -15.29 18.03 -6.72
C PHE A 228 -13.87 17.51 -6.89
N THR A 229 -13.61 16.25 -6.54
CA THR A 229 -12.26 15.69 -6.50
C THR A 229 -11.64 15.57 -7.88
N HIS A 230 -12.43 15.35 -8.92
CA HIS A 230 -11.99 15.19 -10.31
C HIS A 230 -12.43 16.32 -11.23
N GLN A 231 -12.81 17.48 -10.69
CA GLN A 231 -13.20 18.62 -11.51
C GLN A 231 -12.08 19.01 -12.49
N GLY A 232 -12.44 19.20 -13.77
CA GLY A 232 -11.53 19.58 -14.82
C GLY A 232 -10.47 18.52 -15.19
N ALA A 233 -10.56 17.29 -14.68
CA ALA A 233 -9.67 16.21 -15.01
C ALA A 233 -9.81 15.81 -16.49
N GLU A 234 -8.70 15.81 -17.21
CA GLU A 234 -8.67 15.64 -18.67
C GLU A 234 -8.98 14.20 -19.12
N TRP A 235 -8.80 13.23 -18.23
CA TRP A 235 -9.08 11.80 -18.47
C TRP A 235 -10.51 11.38 -18.14
N VAL A 236 -11.32 12.27 -17.55
CA VAL A 236 -12.73 12.00 -17.22
C VAL A 236 -13.64 12.40 -18.37
N THR A 237 -14.47 11.47 -18.82
CA THR A 237 -15.41 11.72 -19.92
C THR A 237 -16.87 11.46 -19.50
N PRO A 238 -17.79 12.42 -19.65
CA PRO A 238 -17.55 13.82 -20.06
C PRO A 238 -16.71 14.57 -19.01
N GLN A 239 -15.90 15.53 -19.45
CA GLN A 239 -15.08 16.33 -18.54
C GLN A 239 -15.96 17.09 -17.56
N LEU A 240 -15.62 17.00 -16.29
CA LEU A 240 -16.36 17.68 -15.22
C LEU A 240 -16.06 19.18 -15.19
N PRO A 241 -17.07 20.03 -14.92
CA PRO A 241 -16.86 21.47 -14.82
C PRO A 241 -15.95 21.81 -13.62
N VAL A 242 -15.15 22.88 -13.77
CA VAL A 242 -14.33 23.44 -12.69
C VAL A 242 -15.09 24.45 -11.85
N GLY A 243 -14.59 24.76 -10.65
CA GLY A 243 -15.17 25.76 -9.75
C GLY A 243 -16.13 25.17 -8.70
N VAL A 244 -16.23 23.85 -8.63
CA VAL A 244 -16.93 23.15 -7.54
C VAL A 244 -16.13 23.35 -6.26
N LYS A 245 -16.78 23.85 -5.19
CA LYS A 245 -16.16 24.04 -3.87
C LYS A 245 -16.63 22.97 -2.90
N TRP A 246 -15.73 22.59 -2.01
CA TRP A 246 -16.04 21.81 -0.82
C TRP A 246 -15.81 22.71 0.40
N GLU A 247 -16.90 23.05 1.10
CA GLU A 247 -16.87 24.11 2.12
C GLU A 247 -16.66 23.58 3.53
N GLY A 248 -16.82 22.26 3.76
CA GLY A 248 -16.75 21.64 5.08
C GLY A 248 -18.02 21.88 5.90
N LYS A 249 -19.17 21.99 5.24
CA LYS A 249 -20.47 22.10 5.91
C LYS A 249 -20.77 20.83 6.69
N ASP A 250 -21.55 20.94 7.75
CA ASP A 250 -21.89 19.80 8.62
C ASP A 250 -22.40 18.59 7.82
N TRP A 251 -23.26 18.81 6.82
CA TRP A 251 -23.81 17.73 6.00
C TRP A 251 -22.74 17.09 5.07
N GLU A 252 -21.75 17.85 4.59
CA GLU A 252 -20.64 17.32 3.78
C GLU A 252 -19.74 16.42 4.64
N VAL A 253 -19.43 16.88 5.85
CA VAL A 253 -18.63 16.12 6.83
C VAL A 253 -19.38 14.85 7.26
N GLU A 254 -20.68 14.99 7.57
CA GLU A 254 -21.51 13.87 8.00
C GLU A 254 -21.66 12.81 6.90
N GLN A 255 -21.70 13.22 5.63
CA GLN A 255 -21.71 12.29 4.50
C GLN A 255 -20.45 11.41 4.49
N ILE A 256 -19.26 12.01 4.63
CA ILE A 256 -18.01 11.26 4.69
C ILE A 256 -18.02 10.28 5.87
N LYS A 257 -18.44 10.73 7.06
CA LYS A 257 -18.54 9.89 8.26
C LYS A 257 -19.49 8.72 8.07
N ASN A 258 -20.64 8.93 7.43
CA ASN A 258 -21.60 7.87 7.16
C ASN A 258 -21.05 6.82 6.19
N HIS A 259 -20.32 7.23 5.15
CA HIS A 259 -19.67 6.33 4.22
C HIS A 259 -18.59 5.48 4.93
N PHE A 260 -17.75 6.10 5.76
CA PHE A 260 -16.69 5.38 6.48
C PHE A 260 -17.26 4.50 7.59
N LYS A 261 -18.32 4.94 8.25
CA LYS A 261 -19.06 4.09 9.20
C LYS A 261 -19.59 2.83 8.53
N TYR A 262 -20.13 2.95 7.32
CA TYR A 262 -20.62 1.80 6.55
C TYR A 262 -19.50 0.77 6.29
N VAL A 263 -18.32 1.25 5.87
CA VAL A 263 -17.13 0.39 5.68
C VAL A 263 -16.69 -0.23 7.02
N SER A 264 -16.62 0.58 8.08
CA SER A 264 -16.21 0.13 9.41
C SER A 264 -17.13 -0.94 10.00
N ASP A 265 -18.44 -0.76 9.85
CA ASP A 265 -19.43 -1.73 10.34
C ASP A 265 -19.28 -3.09 9.62
N TRP A 266 -19.05 -3.04 8.30
CA TRP A 266 -18.77 -4.23 7.51
C TRP A 266 -17.43 -4.90 7.92
N ALA A 267 -16.39 -4.11 8.10
CA ALA A 267 -15.05 -4.57 8.49
C ALA A 267 -15.06 -5.26 9.87
N LYS A 268 -15.75 -4.66 10.85
CA LYS A 268 -15.94 -5.24 12.20
C LYS A 268 -16.68 -6.59 12.15
N LYS A 269 -17.73 -6.67 11.33
CA LYS A 269 -18.49 -7.93 11.16
C LYS A 269 -17.63 -9.04 10.56
N ASN A 270 -16.69 -8.70 9.70
CA ASN A 270 -15.84 -9.65 9.00
C ASN A 270 -14.46 -9.83 9.65
N ASN A 271 -14.18 -9.11 10.75
CA ASN A 271 -12.90 -9.13 11.48
C ASN A 271 -11.69 -8.90 10.56
N VAL A 272 -11.73 -7.85 9.73
CA VAL A 272 -10.68 -7.52 8.75
C VAL A 272 -10.27 -6.05 8.88
N PRO A 273 -8.96 -5.71 8.83
CA PRO A 273 -8.51 -4.32 8.85
C PRO A 273 -8.75 -3.65 7.50
N ILE A 274 -8.89 -2.32 7.53
CA ILE A 274 -9.20 -1.48 6.37
C ILE A 274 -8.04 -0.54 6.06
N PHE A 275 -7.73 -0.44 4.77
CA PHE A 275 -6.81 0.51 4.19
C PHE A 275 -7.58 1.43 3.21
N LEU A 276 -7.50 2.74 3.43
CA LEU A 276 -7.92 3.75 2.46
C LEU A 276 -6.78 3.94 1.47
N GLY A 277 -6.79 3.15 0.37
CA GLY A 277 -5.67 3.05 -0.57
C GLY A 277 -5.41 4.33 -1.37
N GLU A 278 -6.48 5.07 -1.65
CA GLU A 278 -6.39 6.34 -2.37
C GLU A 278 -7.46 7.32 -1.88
N PHE A 279 -7.05 8.58 -1.71
CA PHE A 279 -7.92 9.75 -1.56
C PHE A 279 -7.13 11.01 -1.92
N GLY A 280 -7.79 11.97 -2.54
CA GLY A 280 -7.17 13.22 -2.96
C GLY A 280 -8.13 14.07 -3.77
N ALA A 281 -7.77 15.31 -4.06
CA ALA A 281 -8.50 16.19 -4.95
C ALA A 281 -7.57 16.83 -5.97
N TYR A 282 -7.98 16.80 -7.25
CA TYR A 282 -7.20 17.26 -8.39
C TYR A 282 -6.89 18.74 -8.32
N SER A 283 -5.75 19.14 -8.81
CA SER A 283 -5.24 20.53 -8.71
C SER A 283 -6.08 21.59 -9.39
N LYS A 284 -7.10 21.22 -10.17
CA LYS A 284 -8.09 22.15 -10.70
C LYS A 284 -9.12 22.63 -9.67
N ALA A 285 -9.23 21.92 -8.54
CA ALA A 285 -9.97 22.41 -7.38
C ALA A 285 -9.19 23.50 -6.65
N ASP A 286 -9.90 24.47 -6.02
CA ASP A 286 -9.23 25.50 -5.23
C ASP A 286 -8.55 24.90 -3.98
N MET A 287 -7.43 25.52 -3.57
CA MET A 287 -6.58 25.00 -2.50
C MET A 287 -7.32 24.90 -1.17
N ASP A 288 -8.14 25.86 -0.81
CA ASP A 288 -8.87 25.86 0.47
C ASP A 288 -9.84 24.67 0.56
N SER A 289 -10.57 24.39 -0.52
CA SER A 289 -11.46 23.24 -0.61
C SER A 289 -10.68 21.92 -0.58
N ARG A 290 -9.54 21.83 -1.30
CA ARG A 290 -8.66 20.65 -1.28
C ARG A 290 -8.17 20.35 0.13
N VAL A 291 -7.68 21.35 0.84
CA VAL A 291 -7.14 21.22 2.20
C VAL A 291 -8.22 20.75 3.17
N LYS A 292 -9.37 21.43 3.19
CA LYS A 292 -10.49 21.07 4.09
C LYS A 292 -11.01 19.66 3.84
N TRP A 293 -11.18 19.28 2.58
CA TRP A 293 -11.63 17.96 2.20
C TRP A 293 -10.62 16.87 2.60
N THR A 294 -9.35 17.07 2.25
CA THR A 294 -8.26 16.12 2.57
C THR A 294 -8.14 15.92 4.07
N GLU A 295 -8.16 17.01 4.85
CA GLU A 295 -8.10 16.95 6.31
C GLU A 295 -9.31 16.20 6.90
N THR A 296 -10.51 16.44 6.37
CA THR A 296 -11.74 15.79 6.85
C THR A 296 -11.71 14.28 6.56
N VAL A 297 -11.32 13.90 5.34
CA VAL A 297 -11.19 12.47 4.98
C VAL A 297 -10.14 11.78 5.86
N ARG A 298 -8.96 12.38 6.03
CA ARG A 298 -7.91 11.84 6.90
C ARG A 298 -8.40 11.66 8.34
N LYS A 299 -8.95 12.71 8.95
CA LYS A 299 -9.47 12.66 10.33
C LYS A 299 -10.56 11.60 10.50
N THR A 300 -11.42 11.47 9.51
CA THR A 300 -12.46 10.45 9.54
C THR A 300 -11.87 9.04 9.42
N ALA A 301 -10.87 8.83 8.56
CA ALA A 301 -10.18 7.54 8.47
C ALA A 301 -9.51 7.15 9.81
N GLU A 302 -8.83 8.11 10.44
CA GLU A 302 -8.23 7.93 11.77
C GLU A 302 -9.27 7.61 12.85
N GLU A 303 -10.42 8.27 12.85
CA GLU A 303 -11.53 8.03 13.79
C GLU A 303 -12.04 6.58 13.71
N PHE A 304 -12.06 6.00 12.51
CA PHE A 304 -12.47 4.62 12.29
C PHE A 304 -11.33 3.59 12.36
N GLY A 305 -10.09 4.03 12.60
CA GLY A 305 -8.92 3.16 12.72
C GLY A 305 -8.43 2.61 11.37
N PHE A 306 -8.67 3.31 10.28
CA PHE A 306 -8.17 2.95 8.97
C PHE A 306 -6.74 3.49 8.78
N SER A 307 -5.86 2.70 8.16
CA SER A 307 -4.66 3.22 7.55
C SER A 307 -4.98 3.88 6.21
N LEU A 308 -4.11 4.74 5.71
CA LEU A 308 -4.43 5.55 4.53
C LEU A 308 -3.20 5.87 3.68
N ALA A 309 -3.40 6.11 2.38
CA ALA A 309 -2.39 6.65 1.49
C ALA A 309 -2.98 7.75 0.57
N TYR A 310 -2.43 8.95 0.68
CA TYR A 310 -2.86 10.08 -0.13
C TYR A 310 -2.52 9.87 -1.62
N TRP A 311 -3.44 10.15 -2.50
CA TRP A 311 -3.23 10.22 -3.94
C TRP A 311 -3.00 11.66 -4.37
N GLU A 312 -1.81 12.14 -4.77
CA GLU A 312 -0.55 11.37 -4.86
C GLU A 312 0.64 12.31 -4.52
N PHE A 313 1.88 11.83 -4.66
CA PHE A 313 3.06 12.55 -4.18
C PHE A 313 3.33 13.84 -4.94
N CYS A 314 3.48 13.82 -6.29
CA CYS A 314 4.09 14.94 -7.00
C CYS A 314 3.59 15.19 -8.43
N ALA A 315 2.38 14.77 -8.78
CA ALA A 315 1.74 15.06 -10.07
C ALA A 315 0.45 15.89 -9.91
N GLY A 316 -0.63 15.51 -10.60
CA GLY A 316 -1.86 16.32 -10.67
C GLY A 316 -2.61 16.52 -9.35
N PHE A 317 -2.48 15.63 -8.39
CA PHE A 317 -3.02 15.77 -7.02
C PHE A 317 -1.95 16.17 -6.00
N GLY A 318 -0.72 16.35 -6.44
CA GLY A 318 0.52 16.40 -5.70
C GLY A 318 0.52 17.22 -4.41
N ILE A 319 1.20 16.64 -3.39
CA ILE A 319 1.53 17.31 -2.12
C ILE A 319 2.97 17.78 -2.06
N TYR A 320 3.77 17.47 -3.09
CA TYR A 320 5.15 17.90 -3.25
C TYR A 320 5.37 18.49 -4.64
N ASP A 321 5.95 19.68 -4.71
CA ASP A 321 6.33 20.31 -5.97
C ASP A 321 7.78 19.94 -6.34
N ARG A 322 7.94 19.12 -7.36
CA ARG A 322 9.23 18.67 -7.87
C ARG A 322 10.08 19.80 -8.44
N THR A 323 9.45 20.86 -8.95
CA THR A 323 10.14 21.96 -9.60
C THR A 323 10.86 22.84 -8.58
N SER A 324 10.16 23.15 -7.49
CA SER A 324 10.74 23.92 -6.37
C SER A 324 11.46 23.07 -5.33
N GLY A 325 11.23 21.76 -5.33
CA GLY A 325 11.75 20.86 -4.30
C GLY A 325 11.09 21.06 -2.93
N THR A 326 9.84 21.52 -2.89
CA THR A 326 9.17 21.89 -1.63
C THR A 326 7.81 21.19 -1.49
N TRP A 327 7.38 21.02 -0.24
CA TRP A 327 6.03 20.55 0.07
C TRP A 327 5.00 21.63 -0.23
N VAL A 328 3.86 21.22 -0.77
CA VAL A 328 2.65 22.05 -0.84
C VAL A 328 2.05 22.05 0.58
N GLU A 329 2.65 22.85 1.47
CA GLU A 329 2.50 22.75 2.93
C GLU A 329 1.07 22.64 3.46
N PRO A 330 0.09 23.46 2.99
CA PRO A 330 -1.28 23.33 3.51
C PRO A 330 -1.88 21.95 3.21
N LEU A 331 -1.61 21.41 2.02
CA LEU A 331 -2.15 20.14 1.58
C LEU A 331 -1.38 18.95 2.18
N ALA A 332 -0.05 19.03 2.23
CA ALA A 332 0.78 18.01 2.86
C ALA A 332 0.46 17.87 4.35
N THR A 333 0.26 19.00 5.06
CA THR A 333 -0.21 19.00 6.45
C THR A 333 -1.60 18.40 6.59
N ALA A 334 -2.54 18.71 5.68
CA ALA A 334 -3.87 18.13 5.70
C ALA A 334 -3.83 16.60 5.51
N ALA A 335 -2.98 16.11 4.62
CA ALA A 335 -2.83 14.67 4.33
C ALA A 335 -2.14 13.89 5.45
N LEU A 336 -1.20 14.51 6.16
CA LEU A 336 -0.38 13.85 7.19
C LEU A 336 -0.85 14.13 8.64
N GLY A 337 -1.47 15.28 8.89
CA GLY A 337 -1.92 15.69 10.24
C GLY A 337 -0.88 16.40 11.07
N LYS A 338 0.29 16.73 10.51
CA LYS A 338 1.43 17.39 11.22
C LYS A 338 2.39 18.06 10.23
#